data_373b1b33ef4a8d222d3abb82c34fccd5
#
_entry.id   373b1b33ef4a8d222d3abb82c34fccd5
#
_cell.length_a   1.000
_cell.length_b   1.000
_cell.length_c   1.000
_cell.angle_alpha   90.00
_cell.angle_beta   90.00
_cell.angle_gamma   90.00
#
_symmetry.space_group_name_H-M   'P 1'
#
loop_
_entity.id
_entity.type
_entity.pdbx_description
1 polymer ?
#
loop_
_entity_poly.entity_id
_entity_poly.type
_entity_poly.pdbx_seq_one_letter_code
_entity_poly.pdbx_strand_id
1 'polypeptide(L)'
;MRNKRIAVFNECNLFLTQSILFITLCMVYFTFKRITLVSMNIKIRNTLAEITGASIAMIWMWINLNEVSRMTIESVSKVLAQGIGISIILIIILHIVINILSSIITGQYEKDIDDERDKIFELYALQVSSVIFGISLVITLVLLGWFNLTISAGLIIITFSGFIGSIVSLFFKIYLYR
;
A
#
# COMPACT_ATOMS: atom_id res chain seq x y z
N MET A 1 25.45 15.61 -21.81
CA MET A 1 25.19 14.34 -21.10
C MET A 1 24.09 14.46 -20.01
N ARG A 2 23.90 15.60 -19.38
CA ARG A 2 22.89 15.84 -18.31
C ARG A 2 21.44 15.70 -18.78
N ASN A 3 21.08 16.21 -19.96
CA ASN A 3 19.71 16.15 -20.50
C ASN A 3 19.24 14.74 -20.89
N LYS A 4 20.13 13.85 -21.33
CA LYS A 4 19.76 12.45 -21.63
C LYS A 4 19.41 11.64 -20.39
N ARG A 5 20.04 11.90 -19.24
CA ARG A 5 19.72 11.21 -17.98
C ARG A 5 18.36 11.64 -17.41
N ILE A 6 18.01 12.91 -17.59
CA ILE A 6 16.70 13.44 -17.15
C ILE A 6 15.57 12.85 -18.02
N ALA A 7 15.77 12.71 -19.32
CA ALA A 7 14.77 12.12 -20.22
C ALA A 7 14.53 10.63 -19.92
N VAL A 8 15.59 9.84 -19.72
CA VAL A 8 15.48 8.41 -19.35
C VAL A 8 14.82 8.23 -18.00
N PHE A 9 15.10 9.13 -17.04
CA PHE A 9 14.45 9.09 -15.72
C PHE A 9 12.96 9.41 -15.80
N ASN A 10 12.55 10.36 -16.66
CA ASN A 10 11.16 10.68 -16.91
C ASN A 10 10.39 9.55 -17.63
N GLU A 11 11.00 8.90 -18.62
CA GLU A 11 10.36 7.75 -19.29
C GLU A 11 10.22 6.54 -18.38
N CYS A 12 11.23 6.26 -17.55
CA CYS A 12 11.17 5.18 -16.56
C CYS A 12 10.11 5.45 -15.48
N ASN A 13 9.98 6.72 -15.05
CA ASN A 13 8.92 7.15 -14.13
C ASN A 13 7.53 7.01 -14.75
N LEU A 14 7.35 7.39 -16.02
CA LEU A 14 6.07 7.29 -16.70
C LEU A 14 5.62 5.83 -16.85
N PHE A 15 6.54 4.91 -17.15
CA PHE A 15 6.26 3.48 -17.28
C PHE A 15 5.92 2.84 -15.93
N LEU A 16 6.65 3.19 -14.85
CA LEU A 16 6.36 2.75 -13.49
C LEU A 16 5.01 3.28 -12.99
N THR A 17 4.68 4.56 -13.28
CA THR A 17 3.39 5.16 -12.92
C THR A 17 2.23 4.43 -13.58
N GLN A 18 2.33 4.17 -14.86
CA GLN A 18 1.28 3.52 -15.63
C GLN A 18 1.09 2.07 -15.16
N SER A 19 2.17 1.37 -14.83
CA SER A 19 2.12 -0.01 -14.32
C SER A 19 1.52 -0.08 -12.92
N ILE A 20 1.92 0.81 -12.00
CA ILE A 20 1.39 0.85 -10.63
C ILE A 20 -0.08 1.27 -10.63
N LEU A 21 -0.45 2.27 -11.43
CA LEU A 21 -1.85 2.73 -11.57
C LEU A 21 -2.73 1.66 -12.19
N PHE A 22 -2.22 0.94 -13.19
CA PHE A 22 -2.94 -0.18 -13.83
C PHE A 22 -3.12 -1.36 -12.87
N ILE A 23 -2.08 -1.73 -12.12
CA ILE A 23 -2.14 -2.80 -11.12
C ILE A 23 -3.12 -2.43 -10.00
N THR A 24 -3.07 -1.20 -9.47
CA THR A 24 -4.00 -0.73 -8.42
C THR A 24 -5.44 -0.63 -8.93
N LEU A 25 -5.67 -0.09 -10.11
CA LEU A 25 -7.02 -0.03 -10.73
C LEU A 25 -7.55 -1.42 -11.06
N CYS A 26 -6.73 -2.32 -11.59
CA CYS A 26 -7.10 -3.70 -11.86
C CYS A 26 -7.41 -4.46 -10.56
N MET A 27 -6.64 -4.22 -9.50
CA MET A 27 -6.88 -4.81 -8.19
C MET A 27 -8.15 -4.29 -7.53
N VAL A 28 -8.39 -2.96 -7.54
CA VAL A 28 -9.63 -2.36 -7.04
C VAL A 28 -10.83 -2.84 -7.85
N TYR A 29 -10.72 -2.91 -9.19
CA TYR A 29 -11.79 -3.40 -10.06
C TYR A 29 -12.08 -4.90 -9.83
N PHE A 30 -11.06 -5.73 -9.68
CA PHE A 30 -11.21 -7.17 -9.44
C PHE A 30 -11.82 -7.47 -8.08
N THR A 31 -11.46 -6.69 -7.05
CA THR A 31 -12.06 -6.78 -5.72
C THR A 31 -13.52 -6.29 -5.73
N PHE A 32 -13.84 -5.24 -6.45
CA PHE A 32 -15.19 -4.69 -6.50
C PHE A 32 -16.17 -5.56 -7.33
N LYS A 33 -15.72 -6.18 -8.41
CA LYS A 33 -16.56 -7.00 -9.30
C LYS A 33 -16.98 -8.36 -8.69
N ARG A 34 -16.25 -8.85 -7.69
CA ARG A 34 -16.50 -10.18 -7.09
C ARG A 34 -17.25 -10.16 -5.76
N ILE A 35 -17.61 -8.96 -5.27
CA ILE A 35 -18.04 -8.80 -3.89
C ILE A 35 -19.45 -8.20 -3.84
N THR A 36 -20.43 -9.05 -3.62
CA THR A 36 -21.60 -8.66 -2.85
C THR A 36 -21.12 -8.50 -1.40
N LEU A 37 -20.82 -7.26 -1.00
CA LEU A 37 -20.30 -6.87 0.32
C LEU A 37 -21.10 -7.44 1.52
N VAL A 38 -22.32 -7.85 1.29
CA VAL A 38 -23.31 -8.28 2.30
C VAL A 38 -23.09 -9.71 2.79
N SER A 39 -22.45 -10.58 2.01
CA SER A 39 -22.25 -12.00 2.38
C SER A 39 -20.82 -12.36 2.80
N MET A 40 -19.94 -11.35 2.96
CA MET A 40 -18.54 -11.58 3.26
C MET A 40 -18.27 -11.56 4.76
N ASN A 41 -17.32 -12.42 5.19
CA ASN A 41 -16.78 -12.41 6.54
C ASN A 41 -16.23 -11.00 6.87
N ILE A 42 -16.52 -10.50 8.08
CA ILE A 42 -16.10 -9.19 8.58
C ILE A 42 -14.59 -8.95 8.40
N LYS A 43 -13.77 -10.00 8.57
CA LYS A 43 -12.30 -9.92 8.44
C LYS A 43 -11.86 -9.64 7.01
N ILE A 44 -12.47 -10.27 6.01
CA ILE A 44 -12.16 -9.99 4.60
C ILE A 44 -12.58 -8.57 4.24
N ARG A 45 -13.72 -8.11 4.74
CA ARG A 45 -14.24 -6.76 4.52
C ARG A 45 -13.30 -5.69 5.08
N ASN A 46 -12.82 -5.89 6.32
CA ASN A 46 -11.86 -5.00 6.95
C ASN A 46 -10.52 -5.00 6.20
N THR A 47 -10.03 -6.16 5.78
CA THR A 47 -8.81 -6.28 4.96
C THR A 47 -8.92 -5.53 3.63
N LEU A 48 -10.10 -5.53 3.00
CA LEU A 48 -10.33 -4.74 1.78
C LEU A 48 -10.30 -3.22 2.03
N ALA A 49 -10.80 -2.76 3.18
CA ALA A 49 -10.67 -1.37 3.59
C ALA A 49 -9.21 -0.95 3.72
N GLU A 50 -8.38 -1.79 4.32
CA GLU A 50 -6.94 -1.56 4.46
C GLU A 50 -6.23 -1.48 3.10
N ILE A 51 -6.49 -2.42 2.20
CA ILE A 51 -5.94 -2.41 0.84
C ILE A 51 -6.32 -1.12 0.11
N THR A 52 -7.59 -0.73 0.19
CA THR A 52 -8.10 0.47 -0.50
C THR A 52 -7.44 1.73 0.06
N GLY A 53 -7.37 1.87 1.39
CA GLY A 53 -6.74 3.01 2.04
C GLY A 53 -5.24 3.13 1.72
N ALA A 54 -4.51 2.01 1.80
CA ALA A 54 -3.09 1.97 1.46
C ALA A 54 -2.83 2.32 -0.02
N SER A 55 -3.67 1.81 -0.93
CA SER A 55 -3.55 2.08 -2.37
C SER A 55 -3.79 3.55 -2.71
N ILE A 56 -4.82 4.17 -2.12
CA ILE A 56 -5.12 5.59 -2.32
C ILE A 56 -3.96 6.45 -1.81
N ALA A 57 -3.44 6.16 -0.62
CA ALA A 57 -2.33 6.91 -0.05
C ALA A 57 -1.05 6.75 -0.90
N MET A 58 -0.77 5.58 -1.44
CA MET A 58 0.36 5.33 -2.31
C MET A 58 0.26 6.13 -3.63
N ILE A 59 -0.93 6.18 -4.24
CA ILE A 59 -1.19 6.99 -5.44
C ILE A 59 -1.02 8.47 -5.12
N TRP A 60 -1.55 8.94 -3.99
CA TRP A 60 -1.43 10.32 -3.56
C TRP A 60 0.05 10.73 -3.36
N MET A 61 0.84 9.89 -2.67
CA MET A 61 2.28 10.13 -2.50
C MET A 61 2.99 10.20 -3.84
N TRP A 62 2.66 9.31 -4.76
CA TRP A 62 3.27 9.29 -6.09
C TRP A 62 3.02 10.58 -6.87
N ILE A 63 1.76 11.07 -6.89
CA ILE A 63 1.39 12.32 -7.58
C ILE A 63 2.18 13.48 -6.99
N ASN A 64 2.19 13.61 -5.65
CA ASN A 64 2.87 14.72 -5.00
C ASN A 64 4.41 14.65 -5.12
N LEU A 65 5.00 13.47 -5.17
CA LEU A 65 6.44 13.33 -5.44
C LEU A 65 6.81 13.78 -6.85
N ASN A 66 5.96 13.57 -7.84
CA ASN A 66 6.19 14.03 -9.21
C ASN A 66 6.10 15.55 -9.35
N GLU A 67 5.35 16.23 -8.48
CA GLU A 67 5.25 17.69 -8.45
C GLU A 67 6.43 18.37 -7.76
N VAL A 68 7.24 17.63 -7.01
CA VAL A 68 8.41 18.18 -6.31
C VAL A 68 9.49 18.56 -7.32
N SER A 69 9.64 19.85 -7.55
CA SER A 69 10.61 20.42 -8.52
C SER A 69 12.08 20.17 -8.13
N ARG A 70 12.37 19.97 -6.85
CA ARG A 70 13.68 19.61 -6.31
C ARG A 70 13.54 18.47 -5.33
N MET A 71 14.10 17.31 -5.64
CA MET A 71 14.11 16.14 -4.77
C MET A 71 15.11 16.29 -3.61
N THR A 72 14.92 17.31 -2.78
CA THR A 72 15.68 17.46 -1.55
C THR A 72 15.17 16.46 -0.51
N ILE A 73 16.02 16.07 0.44
CA ILE A 73 15.65 15.16 1.53
C ILE A 73 14.44 15.72 2.30
N GLU A 74 14.43 17.03 2.55
CA GLU A 74 13.35 17.69 3.28
C GLU A 74 12.01 17.63 2.53
N SER A 75 11.98 17.93 1.23
CA SER A 75 10.74 17.91 0.45
C SER A 75 10.19 16.49 0.30
N VAL A 76 11.04 15.52 0.03
CA VAL A 76 10.67 14.12 -0.09
C VAL A 76 10.15 13.57 1.24
N SER A 77 10.86 13.79 2.34
CA SER A 77 10.43 13.29 3.66
C SER A 77 9.10 13.89 4.12
N LYS A 78 8.82 15.17 3.80
CA LYS A 78 7.50 15.78 4.08
C LYS A 78 6.37 15.08 3.33
N VAL A 79 6.53 14.84 2.03
CA VAL A 79 5.51 14.13 1.22
C VAL A 79 5.29 12.71 1.74
N LEU A 80 6.36 11.97 2.04
CA LEU A 80 6.26 10.60 2.54
C LEU A 80 5.58 10.56 3.92
N ALA A 81 5.95 11.46 4.84
CA ALA A 81 5.33 11.54 6.17
C ALA A 81 3.84 11.90 6.08
N GLN A 82 3.47 12.85 5.22
CA GLN A 82 2.07 13.20 4.97
C GLN A 82 1.30 12.02 4.37
N GLY A 83 1.88 11.29 3.42
CA GLY A 83 1.26 10.12 2.81
C GLY A 83 1.01 8.99 3.81
N ILE A 84 1.94 8.74 4.72
CA ILE A 84 1.76 7.78 5.82
C ILE A 84 0.62 8.25 6.74
N GLY A 85 0.60 9.54 7.12
CA GLY A 85 -0.49 10.10 7.94
C GLY A 85 -1.85 9.97 7.26
N ILE A 86 -1.95 10.29 5.97
CA ILE A 86 -3.17 10.15 5.18
C ILE A 86 -3.60 8.68 5.13
N SER A 87 -2.69 7.72 4.95
CA SER A 87 -3.04 6.31 4.92
C SER A 87 -3.70 5.84 6.22
N ILE A 88 -3.15 6.24 7.36
CA ILE A 88 -3.70 5.90 8.68
C ILE A 88 -5.12 6.45 8.83
N ILE A 89 -5.32 7.73 8.52
CA ILE A 89 -6.63 8.38 8.64
C ILE A 89 -7.65 7.72 7.70
N LEU A 90 -7.28 7.45 6.44
CA LEU A 90 -8.15 6.79 5.47
C LEU A 90 -8.55 5.40 5.91
N ILE A 91 -7.61 4.59 6.41
CA ILE A 91 -7.90 3.24 6.89
C ILE A 91 -8.89 3.28 8.05
N ILE A 92 -8.71 4.18 9.01
CA ILE A 92 -9.62 4.34 10.15
C ILE A 92 -11.03 4.73 9.67
N ILE A 93 -11.13 5.73 8.78
CA ILE A 93 -12.42 6.18 8.24
C ILE A 93 -13.10 5.05 7.47
N LEU A 94 -12.37 4.34 6.62
CA LEU A 94 -12.92 3.23 5.83
C LEU A 94 -13.43 2.09 6.72
N HIS A 95 -12.70 1.73 7.78
CA HIS A 95 -13.15 0.74 8.75
C HIS A 95 -14.47 1.17 9.42
N ILE A 96 -14.57 2.41 9.88
CA ILE A 96 -15.78 2.93 10.51
C ILE A 96 -16.96 2.89 9.53
N VAL A 97 -16.78 3.44 8.32
CA VAL A 97 -17.83 3.51 7.30
C VAL A 97 -18.31 2.12 6.90
N ILE A 98 -17.39 1.19 6.62
CA ILE A 98 -17.74 -0.17 6.19
C ILE A 98 -18.46 -0.93 7.29
N ASN A 99 -18.05 -0.80 8.55
CA ASN A 99 -18.70 -1.48 9.67
C ASN A 99 -20.09 -0.89 9.96
N ILE A 100 -20.28 0.43 9.87
CA ILE A 100 -21.60 1.06 10.00
C ILE A 100 -22.52 0.61 8.87
N LEU A 101 -22.09 0.67 7.61
CA LEU A 101 -22.88 0.25 6.46
C LEU A 101 -23.31 -1.22 6.58
N SER A 102 -22.39 -2.09 6.99
CA SER A 102 -22.71 -3.50 7.20
C SER A 102 -23.74 -3.70 8.28
N SER A 103 -23.61 -3.04 9.42
CA SER A 103 -24.57 -3.12 10.54
C SER A 103 -25.97 -2.67 10.11
N ILE A 104 -26.08 -1.62 9.28
CA ILE A 104 -27.36 -1.13 8.76
C ILE A 104 -27.99 -2.16 7.81
N ILE A 105 -27.20 -2.80 6.95
CA ILE A 105 -27.71 -3.72 5.93
C ILE A 105 -28.09 -5.08 6.54
N THR A 106 -27.27 -5.60 7.45
CA THR A 106 -27.52 -6.91 8.07
C THR A 106 -28.50 -6.86 9.24
N GLY A 107 -28.78 -5.67 9.78
CA GLY A 107 -29.60 -5.50 10.97
C GLY A 107 -29.02 -6.13 12.25
N GLN A 108 -27.79 -6.63 12.18
CA GLN A 108 -27.10 -7.28 13.29
C GLN A 108 -25.69 -6.70 13.43
N TYR A 109 -25.28 -6.48 14.67
CA TYR A 109 -23.90 -6.14 14.97
C TYR A 109 -23.06 -7.43 14.99
N GLU A 110 -22.29 -7.64 13.91
CA GLU A 110 -21.35 -8.77 13.86
C GLU A 110 -20.19 -8.47 14.80
N LYS A 111 -20.07 -9.27 15.85
CA LYS A 111 -18.91 -9.20 16.75
C LYS A 111 -17.74 -9.92 16.10
N ASP A 112 -16.63 -9.21 15.98
CA ASP A 112 -15.37 -9.82 15.55
C ASP A 112 -14.86 -10.75 16.67
N ILE A 113 -15.02 -12.06 16.45
CA ILE A 113 -14.55 -13.08 17.40
C ILE A 113 -13.25 -13.62 16.82
N ASP A 114 -12.15 -13.32 17.49
CA ASP A 114 -10.84 -13.84 17.14
C ASP A 114 -10.73 -15.31 17.54
N ASP A 115 -10.59 -16.17 16.52
CA ASP A 115 -10.22 -17.57 16.69
C ASP A 115 -8.68 -17.71 16.69
N GLU A 116 -8.15 -18.77 17.30
CA GLU A 116 -6.71 -19.08 17.28
C GLU A 116 -6.18 -19.22 15.85
N ARG A 117 -6.98 -19.76 14.94
CA ARG A 117 -6.68 -19.88 13.53
C ARG A 117 -6.47 -18.51 12.86
N ASP A 118 -7.25 -17.53 13.23
CA ASP A 118 -7.16 -16.17 12.68
C ASP A 118 -5.86 -15.50 13.07
N LYS A 119 -5.41 -15.68 14.30
CA LYS A 119 -4.10 -15.17 14.77
C LYS A 119 -2.94 -15.79 13.97
N ILE A 120 -3.03 -17.06 13.63
CA ILE A 120 -2.03 -17.74 12.80
C ILE A 120 -2.00 -17.13 11.39
N PHE A 121 -3.15 -16.85 10.79
CA PHE A 121 -3.23 -16.21 9.48
C PHE A 121 -2.66 -14.81 9.48
N GLU A 122 -2.91 -14.02 10.52
CA GLU A 122 -2.32 -12.70 10.70
C GLU A 122 -0.81 -12.75 10.83
N LEU A 123 -0.28 -13.71 11.60
CA LEU A 123 1.17 -13.92 11.73
C LEU A 123 1.82 -14.26 10.39
N TYR A 124 1.22 -15.16 9.60
CA TYR A 124 1.73 -15.48 8.26
C TYR A 124 1.69 -14.27 7.32
N ALA A 125 0.61 -13.50 7.34
CA ALA A 125 0.50 -12.28 6.54
C ALA A 125 1.59 -11.25 6.93
N LEU A 126 1.80 -11.05 8.23
CA LEU A 126 2.85 -10.18 8.76
C LEU A 126 4.25 -10.65 8.34
N GLN A 127 4.50 -11.96 8.38
CA GLN A 127 5.77 -12.54 7.95
C GLN A 127 6.05 -12.26 6.47
N VAL A 128 5.06 -12.39 5.60
CA VAL A 128 5.18 -12.07 4.16
C VAL A 128 5.57 -10.60 3.98
N SER A 129 4.89 -9.67 4.65
CA SER A 129 5.22 -8.25 4.60
C SER A 129 6.64 -7.97 5.06
N SER A 130 7.05 -8.59 6.18
CA SER A 130 8.39 -8.40 6.76
C SER A 130 9.50 -8.89 5.84
N VAL A 131 9.30 -10.02 5.15
CA VAL A 131 10.26 -10.55 4.17
C VAL A 131 10.42 -9.60 2.98
N ILE A 132 9.31 -9.11 2.41
CA ILE A 132 9.34 -8.17 1.28
C ILE A 132 10.06 -6.88 1.69
N PHE A 133 9.72 -6.33 2.85
CA PHE A 133 10.35 -5.13 3.38
C PHE A 133 11.84 -5.34 3.65
N GLY A 134 12.22 -6.46 4.27
CA GLY A 134 13.62 -6.79 4.56
C GLY A 134 14.47 -6.93 3.30
N ILE A 135 13.97 -7.61 2.27
CA ILE A 135 14.66 -7.71 0.97
C ILE A 135 14.85 -6.33 0.35
N SER A 136 13.82 -5.50 0.35
CA SER A 136 13.89 -4.16 -0.23
C SER A 136 14.86 -3.25 0.53
N LEU A 137 14.95 -3.39 1.83
CA LEU A 137 15.91 -2.66 2.65
C LEU A 137 17.34 -3.03 2.29
N VAL A 138 17.65 -4.32 2.14
CA VAL A 138 18.98 -4.79 1.70
C VAL A 138 19.30 -4.26 0.31
N ILE A 139 18.38 -4.35 -0.64
CA ILE A 139 18.56 -3.82 -2.00
C ILE A 139 18.85 -2.31 -1.95
N THR A 140 18.09 -1.56 -1.15
CA THR A 140 18.30 -0.10 -1.03
C THR A 140 19.66 0.24 -0.45
N LEU A 141 20.14 -0.50 0.55
CA LEU A 141 21.47 -0.32 1.12
C LEU A 141 22.58 -0.59 0.08
N VAL A 142 22.43 -1.63 -0.72
CA VAL A 142 23.34 -1.94 -1.83
C VAL A 142 23.35 -0.81 -2.86
N LEU A 143 22.17 -0.30 -3.24
CA LEU A 143 22.05 0.80 -4.20
C LEU A 143 22.68 2.11 -3.68
N LEU A 144 22.52 2.40 -2.39
CA LEU A 144 23.14 3.57 -1.75
C LEU A 144 24.67 3.44 -1.69
N GLY A 145 25.18 2.24 -1.35
CA GLY A 145 26.60 2.02 -1.15
C GLY A 145 27.41 1.90 -2.45
N TRP A 146 26.91 1.16 -3.43
CA TRP A 146 27.67 0.87 -4.67
C TRP A 146 27.25 1.70 -5.88
N PHE A 147 25.99 2.14 -5.94
CA PHE A 147 25.47 2.85 -7.12
C PHE A 147 25.29 4.35 -6.93
N ASN A 148 25.79 4.91 -5.81
CA ASN A 148 25.67 6.34 -5.50
C ASN A 148 24.21 6.87 -5.61
N LEU A 149 23.25 6.06 -5.19
CA LEU A 149 21.85 6.49 -5.15
C LEU A 149 21.71 7.65 -4.16
N THR A 150 20.88 8.63 -4.46
CA THR A 150 20.60 9.73 -3.52
C THR A 150 19.79 9.21 -2.32
N ILE A 151 20.04 9.76 -1.13
CA ILE A 151 19.29 9.40 0.08
C ILE A 151 17.79 9.60 -0.11
N SER A 152 17.38 10.66 -0.82
CA SER A 152 15.97 10.92 -1.15
C SER A 152 15.34 9.76 -1.93
N ALA A 153 16.05 9.22 -2.93
CA ALA A 153 15.58 8.07 -3.69
C ALA A 153 15.52 6.80 -2.82
N GLY A 154 16.49 6.61 -1.93
CA GLY A 154 16.48 5.51 -0.96
C GLY A 154 15.24 5.55 -0.04
N LEU A 155 14.87 6.74 0.47
CA LEU A 155 13.67 6.94 1.30
C LEU A 155 12.38 6.58 0.51
N ILE A 156 12.31 6.99 -0.75
CA ILE A 156 11.17 6.66 -1.61
C ILE A 156 11.05 5.13 -1.77
N ILE A 157 12.16 4.44 -2.11
CA ILE A 157 12.15 2.99 -2.32
C ILE A 157 11.71 2.27 -1.05
N ILE A 158 12.26 2.62 0.13
CA ILE A 158 11.91 2.00 1.40
C ILE A 158 10.43 2.20 1.72
N THR A 159 9.90 3.42 1.57
CA THR A 159 8.51 3.72 1.89
C THR A 159 7.56 2.97 0.96
N PHE A 160 7.78 3.01 -0.34
CA PHE A 160 6.93 2.31 -1.31
C PHE A 160 6.99 0.80 -1.14
N SER A 161 8.15 0.23 -0.83
CA SER A 161 8.27 -1.21 -0.55
C SER A 161 7.49 -1.62 0.70
N GLY A 162 7.44 -0.77 1.73
CA GLY A 162 6.59 -0.99 2.89
C GLY A 162 5.11 -1.07 2.53
N PHE A 163 4.62 -0.14 1.71
CA PHE A 163 3.24 -0.16 1.22
C PHE A 163 2.95 -1.39 0.35
N ILE A 164 3.85 -1.73 -0.58
CA ILE A 164 3.71 -2.93 -1.44
C ILE A 164 3.71 -4.19 -0.57
N GLY A 165 4.62 -4.30 0.38
CA GLY A 165 4.69 -5.42 1.31
C GLY A 165 3.39 -5.58 2.12
N SER A 166 2.84 -4.47 2.61
CA SER A 166 1.54 -4.47 3.31
C SER A 166 0.40 -4.91 2.39
N ILE A 167 0.29 -4.37 1.18
CA ILE A 167 -0.75 -4.76 0.23
C ILE A 167 -0.66 -6.25 -0.12
N VAL A 168 0.55 -6.77 -0.41
CA VAL A 168 0.76 -8.19 -0.71
C VAL A 168 0.36 -9.07 0.48
N SER A 169 0.72 -8.69 1.71
CA SER A 169 0.34 -9.43 2.91
C SER A 169 -1.17 -9.47 3.12
N LEU A 170 -1.87 -8.38 2.84
CA LEU A 170 -3.34 -8.31 2.93
C LEU A 170 -4.02 -9.20 1.87
N PHE A 171 -3.48 -9.27 0.65
CA PHE A 171 -3.95 -10.24 -0.35
C PHE A 171 -3.71 -11.69 0.09
N PHE A 172 -2.55 -11.95 0.67
CA PHE A 172 -2.24 -13.27 1.22
C PHE A 172 -3.21 -13.62 2.37
N LYS A 173 -3.55 -12.66 3.24
CA LYS A 173 -4.57 -12.81 4.27
C LYS A 173 -5.93 -13.20 3.65
N ILE A 174 -6.40 -12.50 2.62
CA ILE A 174 -7.65 -12.84 1.90
C ILE A 174 -7.60 -14.26 1.32
N TYR A 175 -6.46 -14.66 0.77
CA TYR A 175 -6.26 -16.01 0.23
C TYR A 175 -6.41 -17.10 1.31
N LEU A 176 -5.88 -16.86 2.52
CA LEU A 176 -5.98 -17.79 3.66
C LEU A 176 -7.41 -17.91 4.23
N TYR A 177 -8.21 -16.85 4.13
CA TYR A 177 -9.61 -16.85 4.57
C TYR A 177 -10.59 -17.46 3.56
N ARG A 178 -10.15 -17.79 2.37
CA ARG A 178 -10.97 -18.39 1.31
C ARG A 178 -11.05 -19.91 1.43
#